data_bc40ce803ff760231751b27e673d95b4
#
_entry.id   bc40ce803ff760231751b27e673d95b4
#
_cell.length_a   1.000
_cell.length_b   1.000
_cell.length_c   1.000
_cell.angle_alpha   90.00
_cell.angle_beta   90.00
_cell.angle_gamma   90.00
#
_symmetry.space_group_name_H-M   'P 1'
#
loop_
_entity.id
_entity.type
_entity.pdbx_description
1 polymer ?
#
loop_
_entity_poly.entity_id
_entity_poly.type
_entity_poly.pdbx_seq_one_letter_code
_entity_poly.pdbx_strand_id
1 'polypeptide(L)'
;LRMLNNVSDSVKTMMPGSFPVVQKGFETVGFGRVATSAKEAKKLSYLRKDDRFVMNRSDLLYKAKKEVLNMAEGYKKPEVREFKLPGASGRLVVDSTIKGFVKSKKITEHDAVVGKKLAYVLTGGDKGGPFSPVDEQYLLDIEREAFISLCGEQKTIERIQYFLKKGKPLRN
;
A
#
# COMPACT_ATOMS: atom_id res chain seq x y z
N LEU A 1 -1.61 -2.24 -4.14
CA LEU A 1 -2.32 -3.46 -4.55
C LEU A 1 -1.58 -4.72 -4.12
N ARG A 2 -0.34 -4.96 -4.56
CA ARG A 2 0.45 -6.15 -4.17
C ARG A 2 0.54 -6.32 -2.66
N MET A 3 0.74 -5.25 -1.89
CA MET A 3 0.75 -5.28 -0.44
C MET A 3 -0.59 -5.71 0.13
N LEU A 4 -1.72 -5.18 -0.35
CA LEU A 4 -3.05 -5.59 0.10
C LEU A 4 -3.29 -7.08 -0.12
N ASN A 5 -2.86 -7.62 -1.27
CA ASN A 5 -2.91 -9.06 -1.54
C ASN A 5 -2.07 -9.85 -0.53
N ASN A 6 -0.81 -9.44 -0.30
CA ASN A 6 0.10 -10.12 0.61
C ASN A 6 -0.40 -10.07 2.06
N VAL A 7 -0.99 -8.93 2.47
CA VAL A 7 -1.61 -8.78 3.79
C VAL A 7 -2.85 -9.65 3.89
N SER A 8 -3.72 -9.65 2.87
CA SER A 8 -4.91 -10.52 2.84
C SER A 8 -4.54 -11.99 3.03
N ASP A 9 -3.52 -12.46 2.30
CA ASP A 9 -3.06 -13.84 2.39
C ASP A 9 -2.44 -14.17 3.77
N SER A 10 -1.86 -13.18 4.46
CA SER A 10 -1.27 -13.35 5.80
C SER A 10 -2.28 -13.21 6.95
N VAL A 11 -3.37 -12.47 6.76
CA VAL A 11 -4.36 -12.15 7.81
C VAL A 11 -5.54 -13.14 7.81
N LYS A 12 -5.79 -13.83 6.71
CA LYS A 12 -6.89 -14.82 6.58
C LYS A 12 -6.93 -15.87 7.69
N THR A 13 -5.81 -16.12 8.36
CA THR A 13 -5.70 -17.10 9.45
C THR A 13 -6.04 -16.56 10.84
N MET A 14 -6.08 -15.23 11.04
CA MET A 14 -6.17 -14.65 12.39
C MET A 14 -7.40 -13.75 12.63
N MET A 15 -7.89 -13.04 11.60
CA MET A 15 -9.02 -12.10 11.76
C MET A 15 -9.90 -12.12 10.50
N PRO A 16 -11.19 -12.45 10.61
CA PRO A 16 -12.10 -12.40 9.47
C PRO A 16 -12.42 -10.96 9.07
N GLY A 17 -12.55 -10.73 7.76
CA GLY A 17 -12.98 -9.45 7.18
C GLY A 17 -11.88 -8.67 6.46
N SER A 18 -12.31 -7.64 5.74
CA SER A 18 -11.43 -6.80 4.92
C SER A 18 -10.75 -5.67 5.69
N PHE A 19 -11.29 -5.27 6.85
CA PHE A 19 -10.79 -4.12 7.61
C PHE A 19 -9.37 -4.32 8.19
N PRO A 20 -9.02 -5.47 8.82
CA PRO A 20 -7.67 -5.70 9.33
C PRO A 20 -6.59 -5.62 8.25
N VAL A 21 -6.93 -6.02 7.01
CA VAL A 21 -6.02 -5.93 5.85
C VAL A 21 -5.73 -4.48 5.51
N VAL A 22 -6.79 -3.66 5.44
CA VAL A 22 -6.69 -2.23 5.15
C VAL A 22 -5.97 -1.48 6.27
N GLN A 23 -6.26 -1.78 7.53
CA GLN A 23 -5.58 -1.18 8.68
C GLN A 23 -4.07 -1.44 8.63
N LYS A 24 -3.66 -2.69 8.43
CA LYS A 24 -2.24 -3.03 8.32
C LYS A 24 -1.56 -2.36 7.12
N GLY A 25 -2.24 -2.32 5.97
CA GLY A 25 -1.78 -1.60 4.78
C GLY A 25 -1.62 -0.10 5.05
N PHE A 26 -2.62 0.52 5.67
CA PHE A 26 -2.61 1.93 6.04
C PHE A 26 -1.46 2.25 7.02
N GLU A 27 -1.28 1.46 8.07
CA GLU A 27 -0.19 1.66 9.02
C GLU A 27 1.19 1.52 8.36
N THR A 28 1.35 0.54 7.47
CA THR A 28 2.65 0.30 6.81
C THR A 28 3.00 1.41 5.82
N VAL A 29 2.04 1.84 5.00
CA VAL A 29 2.24 2.88 3.98
C VAL A 29 2.20 4.27 4.60
N GLY A 30 1.20 4.54 5.45
CA GLY A 30 0.99 5.87 6.05
C GLY A 30 2.12 6.32 6.97
N PHE A 31 2.75 5.39 7.67
CA PHE A 31 3.96 5.69 8.47
C PHE A 31 5.27 5.54 7.70
N GLY A 32 5.21 5.29 6.39
CA GLY A 32 6.40 5.18 5.55
C GLY A 32 7.39 4.11 6.03
N ARG A 33 6.89 2.97 6.53
CA ARG A 33 7.76 1.89 7.00
C ARG A 33 8.58 1.35 5.84
N VAL A 34 9.89 1.32 5.99
CA VAL A 34 10.85 0.84 5.00
C VAL A 34 11.53 -0.41 5.53
N ALA A 35 11.67 -1.42 4.68
CA ALA A 35 12.39 -2.64 5.01
C ALA A 35 13.90 -2.46 4.79
N THR A 36 14.72 -2.88 5.75
CA THR A 36 16.19 -2.86 5.66
C THR A 36 16.76 -4.17 5.10
N SER A 37 15.93 -5.20 4.97
CA SER A 37 16.30 -6.51 4.44
C SER A 37 15.12 -7.20 3.73
N ALA A 38 15.42 -8.19 2.87
CA ALA A 38 14.41 -9.01 2.23
C ALA A 38 13.52 -9.76 3.26
N LYS A 39 14.11 -10.20 4.38
CA LYS A 39 13.36 -10.84 5.46
C LYS A 39 12.38 -9.89 6.13
N GLU A 40 12.78 -8.64 6.37
CA GLU A 40 11.90 -7.60 6.90
C GLU A 40 10.83 -7.20 5.88
N ALA A 41 11.18 -7.09 4.59
CA ALA A 41 10.23 -6.83 3.52
C ALA A 41 9.12 -7.90 3.45
N LYS A 42 9.43 -9.17 3.72
CA LYS A 42 8.42 -10.23 3.86
C LYS A 42 7.52 -9.99 5.09
N LYS A 43 8.08 -9.59 6.24
CA LYS A 43 7.30 -9.27 7.46
C LYS A 43 6.37 -8.08 7.26
N LEU A 44 6.82 -7.07 6.52
CA LEU A 44 6.03 -5.88 6.18
C LEU A 44 5.07 -6.11 4.99
N SER A 45 5.02 -7.33 4.46
CA SER A 45 4.16 -7.70 3.32
C SER A 45 4.49 -6.98 1.99
N TYR A 46 5.67 -6.40 1.86
CA TYR A 46 6.20 -5.92 0.58
C TYR A 46 6.55 -7.06 -0.36
N LEU A 47 7.06 -8.16 0.20
CA LEU A 47 7.34 -9.41 -0.50
C LEU A 47 6.40 -10.51 -0.01
N ARG A 48 6.10 -11.47 -0.90
CA ARG A 48 5.40 -12.71 -0.55
C ARG A 48 6.35 -13.64 0.20
N LYS A 49 5.79 -14.64 0.90
CA LYS A 49 6.59 -15.69 1.54
C LYS A 49 7.48 -16.43 0.55
N ASP A 50 6.95 -16.68 -0.65
CA ASP A 50 7.61 -17.45 -1.71
C ASP A 50 8.51 -16.61 -2.62
N ASP A 51 8.47 -15.28 -2.51
CA ASP A 51 9.35 -14.40 -3.29
C ASP A 51 10.81 -14.74 -2.96
N ARG A 52 11.61 -15.01 -3.99
CA ARG A 52 13.03 -15.34 -3.86
C ARG A 52 13.87 -14.07 -3.77
N PHE A 53 14.99 -14.16 -3.11
CA PHE A 53 16.00 -13.11 -3.06
C PHE A 53 17.40 -13.68 -3.28
N VAL A 54 18.29 -12.85 -3.78
CA VAL A 54 19.66 -13.21 -4.10
C VAL A 54 20.61 -12.39 -3.24
N MET A 55 21.49 -13.08 -2.51
CA MET A 55 22.46 -12.44 -1.60
C MET A 55 23.56 -11.72 -2.38
N ASN A 56 24.07 -12.34 -3.44
CA ASN A 56 25.11 -11.74 -4.26
C ASN A 56 24.48 -10.98 -5.44
N ARG A 57 24.72 -9.67 -5.49
CA ARG A 57 24.22 -8.80 -6.57
C ARG A 57 24.71 -9.22 -7.96
N SER A 58 25.92 -9.73 -8.07
CA SER A 58 26.50 -10.18 -9.33
C SER A 58 25.74 -11.36 -9.96
N ASP A 59 25.12 -12.19 -9.13
CA ASP A 59 24.33 -13.36 -9.58
C ASP A 59 22.88 -13.02 -9.92
N LEU A 60 22.44 -11.78 -9.63
CA LEU A 60 21.02 -11.42 -9.68
C LEU A 60 20.41 -11.68 -11.06
N LEU A 61 21.05 -11.19 -12.12
CA LEU A 61 20.53 -11.33 -13.49
C LEU A 61 20.49 -12.81 -13.93
N TYR A 62 21.54 -13.55 -13.65
CA TYR A 62 21.60 -14.97 -13.98
C TYR A 62 20.50 -15.77 -13.27
N LYS A 63 20.34 -15.56 -11.96
CA LYS A 63 19.32 -16.25 -11.16
C LYS A 63 17.92 -15.83 -11.54
N ALA A 64 17.68 -14.54 -11.82
CA ALA A 64 16.40 -14.04 -12.30
C ALA A 64 16.01 -14.68 -13.64
N LYS A 65 16.93 -14.72 -14.61
CA LYS A 65 16.72 -15.37 -15.91
C LYS A 65 16.37 -16.85 -15.74
N LYS A 66 17.14 -17.57 -14.92
CA LYS A 66 16.90 -19.00 -14.65
C LYS A 66 15.51 -19.21 -14.03
N GLU A 67 15.13 -18.36 -13.09
CA GLU A 67 13.81 -18.43 -12.45
C GLU A 67 12.67 -18.17 -13.44
N VAL A 68 12.79 -17.15 -14.27
CA VAL A 68 11.77 -16.84 -15.30
C VAL A 68 11.61 -18.00 -16.28
N LEU A 69 12.71 -18.63 -16.71
CA LEU A 69 12.65 -19.80 -17.59
C LEU A 69 11.95 -20.98 -16.91
N ASN A 70 12.24 -21.24 -15.63
CA ASN A 70 11.55 -22.27 -14.86
C ASN A 70 10.04 -21.97 -14.72
N MET A 71 9.68 -20.71 -14.51
CA MET A 71 8.27 -20.28 -14.37
C MET A 71 7.52 -20.25 -15.69
N ALA A 72 8.20 -20.14 -16.83
CA ALA A 72 7.59 -20.14 -18.14
C ALA A 72 7.03 -21.51 -18.51
N GLU A 73 7.62 -22.58 -17.99
CA GLU A 73 7.12 -23.93 -18.15
C GLU A 73 5.79 -24.07 -17.38
N GLY A 74 4.70 -24.33 -18.13
CA GLY A 74 3.36 -24.43 -17.56
C GLY A 74 2.72 -23.10 -17.14
N TYR A 75 3.24 -21.95 -17.57
CA TYR A 75 2.68 -20.64 -17.26
C TYR A 75 1.20 -20.54 -17.67
N LYS A 76 0.38 -20.11 -16.73
CA LYS A 76 -1.02 -19.73 -16.98
C LYS A 76 -1.20 -18.27 -16.61
N LYS A 77 -1.89 -17.51 -17.48
CA LYS A 77 -2.24 -16.11 -17.20
C LYS A 77 -3.04 -16.04 -15.89
N PRO A 78 -2.65 -15.18 -14.94
CA PRO A 78 -3.43 -15.00 -13.72
C PRO A 78 -4.84 -14.50 -14.03
N GLU A 79 -5.81 -14.98 -13.24
CA GLU A 79 -7.17 -14.45 -13.29
C GLU A 79 -7.19 -13.01 -12.78
N VAL A 80 -8.14 -12.21 -13.31
CA VAL A 80 -8.36 -10.84 -12.84
C VAL A 80 -8.85 -10.92 -11.39
N ARG A 81 -8.12 -10.25 -10.49
CA ARG A 81 -8.48 -10.20 -9.07
C ARG A 81 -9.47 -9.08 -8.79
N GLU A 82 -10.49 -9.40 -8.03
CA GLU A 82 -11.38 -8.45 -7.42
C GLU A 82 -11.03 -8.27 -5.92
N PHE A 83 -11.19 -7.05 -5.43
CA PHE A 83 -10.87 -6.68 -4.06
C PHE A 83 -12.15 -6.39 -3.28
N LYS A 84 -12.42 -7.18 -2.25
CA LYS A 84 -13.46 -6.90 -1.26
C LYS A 84 -12.88 -6.02 -0.17
N LEU A 85 -13.18 -4.73 -0.23
CA LEU A 85 -12.66 -3.71 0.67
C LEU A 85 -13.77 -3.18 1.59
N PRO A 86 -13.43 -2.59 2.75
CA PRO A 86 -14.45 -2.21 3.74
C PRO A 86 -15.31 -1.01 3.35
N GLY A 87 -14.97 -0.28 2.28
CA GLY A 87 -15.74 0.86 1.79
C GLY A 87 -15.82 2.02 2.78
N ALA A 88 -16.96 2.74 2.73
CA ALA A 88 -17.18 3.94 3.55
C ALA A 88 -17.09 3.69 5.06
N SER A 89 -17.58 2.56 5.54
CA SER A 89 -17.52 2.21 6.98
C SER A 89 -16.09 2.06 7.48
N GLY A 90 -15.24 1.37 6.72
CA GLY A 90 -13.83 1.25 7.05
C GLY A 90 -13.10 2.59 6.95
N ARG A 91 -13.46 3.45 5.99
CA ARG A 91 -12.93 4.80 5.85
C ARG A 91 -13.20 5.65 7.08
N LEU A 92 -14.44 5.61 7.61
CA LEU A 92 -14.80 6.34 8.84
C LEU A 92 -13.92 5.95 10.04
N VAL A 93 -13.60 4.68 10.20
CA VAL A 93 -12.73 4.22 11.29
C VAL A 93 -11.31 4.76 11.13
N VAL A 94 -10.75 4.70 9.92
CA VAL A 94 -9.41 5.25 9.65
C VAL A 94 -9.40 6.77 9.83
N ASP A 95 -10.44 7.48 9.37
CA ASP A 95 -10.56 8.93 9.53
C ASP A 95 -10.64 9.34 11.01
N SER A 96 -11.33 8.57 11.84
CA SER A 96 -11.38 8.79 13.29
C SER A 96 -9.99 8.62 13.92
N THR A 97 -9.24 7.62 13.49
CA THR A 97 -7.85 7.39 13.93
C THR A 97 -6.94 8.56 13.54
N ILE A 98 -7.05 9.04 12.30
CA ILE A 98 -6.30 10.20 11.80
C ILE A 98 -6.60 11.45 12.64
N LYS A 99 -7.89 11.73 12.93
CA LYS A 99 -8.29 12.84 13.80
C LYS A 99 -7.67 12.73 15.19
N GLY A 100 -7.63 11.53 15.76
CA GLY A 100 -6.97 11.26 17.04
C GLY A 100 -5.46 11.56 17.01
N PHE A 101 -4.77 11.24 15.91
CA PHE A 101 -3.36 11.53 15.75
C PHE A 101 -3.07 13.02 15.59
N VAL A 102 -3.91 13.76 14.87
CA VAL A 102 -3.82 15.23 14.78
C VAL A 102 -4.01 15.85 16.16
N LYS A 103 -5.09 15.48 16.89
CA LYS A 103 -5.38 16.01 18.23
C LYS A 103 -4.24 15.75 19.22
N SER A 104 -3.59 14.59 19.12
CA SER A 104 -2.43 14.24 19.93
C SER A 104 -1.10 14.79 19.42
N LYS A 105 -1.10 15.59 18.35
CA LYS A 105 0.08 16.17 17.68
C LYS A 105 1.11 15.13 17.22
N LYS A 106 0.67 13.91 16.95
CA LYS A 106 1.52 12.84 16.40
C LYS A 106 1.79 13.01 14.91
N ILE A 107 0.86 13.66 14.21
CA ILE A 107 0.94 13.98 12.79
C ILE A 107 0.55 15.43 12.57
N THR A 108 0.99 16.03 11.44
CA THR A 108 0.60 17.38 11.03
C THR A 108 -0.78 17.36 10.37
N GLU A 109 -1.39 18.56 10.21
CA GLU A 109 -2.64 18.71 9.46
C GLU A 109 -2.49 18.22 8.02
N HIS A 110 -1.33 18.47 7.40
CA HIS A 110 -1.09 18.03 6.03
C HIS A 110 -0.86 16.49 5.96
N ASP A 111 -0.26 15.88 6.96
CA ASP A 111 -0.23 14.41 7.07
C ASP A 111 -1.64 13.83 7.12
N ALA A 112 -2.59 14.52 7.77
CA ALA A 112 -3.98 14.10 7.79
C ALA A 112 -4.65 14.21 6.40
N VAL A 113 -4.34 15.25 5.61
CA VAL A 113 -4.83 15.36 4.23
C VAL A 113 -4.35 14.17 3.41
N VAL A 114 -3.04 13.88 3.44
CA VAL A 114 -2.45 12.72 2.75
C VAL A 114 -3.04 11.41 3.25
N GLY A 115 -3.16 11.26 4.58
CA GLY A 115 -3.73 10.07 5.21
C GLY A 115 -5.18 9.79 4.78
N LYS A 116 -6.02 10.81 4.67
CA LYS A 116 -7.40 10.66 4.19
C LYS A 116 -7.47 10.21 2.73
N LYS A 117 -6.60 10.74 1.85
CA LYS A 117 -6.50 10.30 0.46
C LYS A 117 -6.04 8.83 0.38
N LEU A 118 -5.05 8.45 1.18
CA LEU A 118 -4.61 7.05 1.30
C LEU A 118 -5.74 6.14 1.81
N ALA A 119 -6.46 6.55 2.85
CA ALA A 119 -7.62 5.83 3.39
C ALA A 119 -8.70 5.63 2.33
N TYR A 120 -9.02 6.66 1.55
CA TYR A 120 -9.98 6.60 0.45
C TYR A 120 -9.63 5.49 -0.55
N VAL A 121 -8.38 5.46 -1.01
CA VAL A 121 -7.90 4.44 -1.97
C VAL A 121 -7.93 3.04 -1.35
N LEU A 122 -7.37 2.88 -0.15
CA LEU A 122 -7.25 1.57 0.50
C LEU A 122 -8.59 0.96 0.88
N THR A 123 -9.62 1.78 1.11
CA THR A 123 -10.97 1.30 1.42
C THR A 123 -11.84 1.05 0.18
N GLY A 124 -11.32 1.32 -1.04
CA GLY A 124 -12.02 1.05 -2.29
C GLY A 124 -12.82 2.23 -2.84
N GLY A 125 -12.51 3.45 -2.41
CA GLY A 125 -13.18 4.66 -2.90
C GLY A 125 -14.68 4.64 -2.63
N ASP A 126 -15.46 5.16 -3.58
CA ASP A 126 -16.92 5.25 -3.45
C ASP A 126 -17.64 3.98 -3.94
N LYS A 127 -17.00 3.17 -4.80
CA LYS A 127 -17.57 1.92 -5.31
C LYS A 127 -17.30 0.71 -4.41
N GLY A 128 -16.21 0.76 -3.62
CA GLY A 128 -15.81 -0.36 -2.76
C GLY A 128 -16.74 -0.56 -1.57
N GLY A 129 -16.98 -1.83 -1.23
CA GLY A 129 -17.76 -2.23 -0.08
C GLY A 129 -17.58 -3.71 0.24
N PRO A 130 -18.06 -4.18 1.40
CA PRO A 130 -17.95 -5.60 1.78
C PRO A 130 -18.62 -6.55 0.77
N PHE A 131 -19.68 -6.06 0.12
CA PHE A 131 -20.47 -6.79 -0.88
C PHE A 131 -20.30 -6.25 -2.29
N SER A 132 -19.49 -5.21 -2.48
CA SER A 132 -19.23 -4.55 -3.77
C SER A 132 -17.73 -4.64 -4.06
N PRO A 133 -17.27 -5.75 -4.65
CA PRO A 133 -15.86 -5.88 -5.01
C PRO A 133 -15.50 -4.88 -6.10
N VAL A 134 -14.26 -4.43 -6.11
CA VAL A 134 -13.68 -3.54 -7.13
C VAL A 134 -12.50 -4.21 -7.80
N ASP A 135 -12.29 -3.91 -9.07
CA ASP A 135 -11.16 -4.41 -9.82
C ASP A 135 -9.87 -3.60 -9.58
N GLU A 136 -8.78 -4.14 -10.06
CA GLU A 136 -7.46 -3.51 -9.93
C GLU A 136 -7.39 -2.17 -10.67
N GLN A 137 -7.98 -2.08 -11.86
CA GLN A 137 -7.93 -0.87 -12.66
C GLN A 137 -8.63 0.29 -11.98
N TYR A 138 -9.80 0.05 -11.40
CA TYR A 138 -10.49 1.09 -10.62
C TYR A 138 -9.64 1.59 -9.45
N LEU A 139 -8.96 0.69 -8.71
CA LEU A 139 -8.09 1.10 -7.60
C LEU A 139 -6.89 1.93 -8.09
N LEU A 140 -6.31 1.59 -9.23
CA LEU A 140 -5.24 2.38 -9.85
C LEU A 140 -5.74 3.76 -10.31
N ASP A 141 -6.95 3.83 -10.83
CA ASP A 141 -7.54 5.09 -11.28
C ASP A 141 -7.79 6.05 -10.10
N ILE A 142 -8.40 5.59 -9.01
CA ILE A 142 -8.62 6.43 -7.82
C ILE A 142 -7.31 6.75 -7.08
N GLU A 143 -6.29 5.90 -7.13
CA GLU A 143 -4.95 6.21 -6.63
C GLU A 143 -4.33 7.36 -7.42
N ARG A 144 -4.39 7.30 -8.75
CA ARG A 144 -3.91 8.37 -9.64
C ARG A 144 -4.64 9.69 -9.38
N GLU A 145 -5.96 9.67 -9.27
CA GLU A 145 -6.77 10.86 -8.96
C GLU A 145 -6.40 11.45 -7.60
N ALA A 146 -6.25 10.61 -6.57
CA ALA A 146 -5.83 11.04 -5.25
C ALA A 146 -4.43 11.69 -5.29
N PHE A 147 -3.49 11.09 -6.02
CA PHE A 147 -2.14 11.61 -6.16
C PHE A 147 -2.13 12.96 -6.91
N ILE A 148 -2.85 13.08 -8.03
CA ILE A 148 -2.97 14.33 -8.78
C ILE A 148 -3.57 15.43 -7.91
N SER A 149 -4.62 15.11 -7.14
CA SER A 149 -5.22 16.04 -6.17
C SER A 149 -4.21 16.53 -5.14
N LEU A 150 -3.36 15.64 -4.61
CA LEU A 150 -2.30 16.01 -3.68
C LEU A 150 -1.20 16.85 -4.33
N CYS A 151 -0.89 16.64 -5.60
CA CYS A 151 0.05 17.47 -6.34
C CYS A 151 -0.44 18.94 -6.52
N GLY A 152 -1.74 19.19 -6.37
CA GLY A 152 -2.30 20.55 -6.30
C GLY A 152 -2.08 21.26 -4.95
N GLU A 153 -1.66 20.55 -3.92
CA GLU A 153 -1.44 21.08 -2.58
C GLU A 153 -0.02 21.65 -2.44
N GLN A 154 0.11 22.93 -2.07
CA GLN A 154 1.42 23.61 -1.93
C GLN A 154 2.37 22.83 -1.00
N LYS A 155 1.87 22.33 0.14
CA LYS A 155 2.68 21.57 1.09
C LYS A 155 3.17 20.23 0.54
N THR A 156 2.41 19.60 -0.35
CA THR A 156 2.85 18.38 -1.05
C THR A 156 4.00 18.71 -2.01
N ILE A 157 3.88 19.81 -2.77
CA ILE A 157 4.93 20.26 -3.69
C ILE A 157 6.24 20.52 -2.90
N GLU A 158 6.15 21.23 -1.77
CA GLU A 158 7.29 21.50 -0.88
C GLU A 158 7.94 20.19 -0.39
N ARG A 159 7.15 19.18 0.00
CA ARG A 159 7.65 17.86 0.40
C ARG A 159 8.40 17.17 -0.72
N ILE A 160 7.84 17.16 -1.93
CA ILE A 160 8.47 16.55 -3.11
C ILE A 160 9.79 17.26 -3.42
N GLN A 161 9.80 18.58 -3.50
CA GLN A 161 10.99 19.37 -3.79
C GLN A 161 12.08 19.17 -2.71
N TYR A 162 11.68 19.17 -1.45
CA TYR A 162 12.62 18.94 -0.35
C TYR A 162 13.23 17.55 -0.40
N PHE A 163 12.41 16.52 -0.66
CA PHE A 163 12.89 15.15 -0.79
C PHE A 163 13.87 14.99 -1.96
N LEU A 164 13.57 15.58 -3.12
CA LEU A 164 14.46 15.54 -4.28
C LEU A 164 15.80 16.24 -4.02
N LYS A 165 15.79 17.34 -3.24
CA LYS A 165 17.02 18.11 -2.93
C LYS A 165 17.83 17.49 -1.78
N LYS A 166 17.18 16.92 -0.77
CA LYS A 166 17.83 16.52 0.48
C LYS A 166 17.84 15.00 0.74
N GLY A 167 17.10 14.21 -0.04
CA GLY A 167 16.94 12.78 0.19
C GLY A 167 16.24 12.41 1.51
N LYS A 168 15.57 13.38 2.14
CA LYS A 168 14.89 13.21 3.45
C LYS A 168 13.45 13.72 3.37
N PRO A 169 12.50 13.09 4.10
CA PRO A 169 11.13 13.60 4.15
C PRO A 169 11.05 14.93 4.90
N LEU A 170 10.22 15.85 4.39
CA LEU A 170 9.80 17.07 5.08
C LEU A 170 8.48 16.83 5.78
N ARG A 171 8.35 17.33 7.00
CA ARG A 171 7.06 17.39 7.74
C ARG A 171 6.71 18.85 7.99
N ASN A 172 5.70 19.36 7.25
CA ASN A 172 5.24 20.74 7.28
C ASN A 172 3.74 20.84 7.61
#